data_04cdb11893935fd61299551676caac87
#
_entry.id   04cdb11893935fd61299551676caac87
#
_cell.length_a   1.000
_cell.length_b   1.000
_cell.length_c   1.000
_cell.angle_alpha   90.00
_cell.angle_beta   90.00
_cell.angle_gamma   90.00
#
_symmetry.space_group_name_H-M   'P 1'
#
loop_
_entity.id
_entity.type
_entity.pdbx_description
1 polymer ?
#
loop_
_entity_poly.entity_id
_entity_poly.type
_entity_poly.pdbx_seq_one_letter_code
_entity_poly.pdbx_strand_id
1 'polypeptide(L)'
;MGTVIPRKRNDGSTGYQAQLLIKRAGKIVHRENRTFDRRQAASAWLEKREKELAKPGALERLEAPDPTLSAVIDRYTDESIKKIGRTKAQVLRAIKNYNIANKRCSEISSTDVVAFANELLVNVAPSTVGNYLSHLGAVFAVAKPAWAYPLDQTAMKDAFVVAKRLGIASKSRERDRRPTIEELDKILEYFGERLKRRPSSIPMQKIIGFAIFSTRRLEEITRILWKNLDEEGSRVLIRDMKNPGEKIGNDVWCDLPREALQIVLSMPKRCDEIFPFCGDTIGANFTRACQFLEIIDLHLHDLRHDGISRLFEVGRNIPQVAAVSGHRSWSSLKRYTHLRQTGDKYAGWKWLPILTRSTARSPTILTRT
;
A
#
# COMPACT_ATOMS: atom_id res chain seq x y z
N MET A 1 -22.18 -25.99 38.43
CA MET A 1 -21.64 -27.07 39.29
C MET A 1 -21.46 -28.31 38.47
N GLY A 2 -20.28 -28.89 38.51
CA GLY A 2 -19.95 -30.13 37.81
C GLY A 2 -20.31 -31.35 38.62
N THR A 3 -20.62 -32.45 37.95
CA THR A 3 -20.99 -33.74 38.58
C THR A 3 -20.19 -34.86 37.93
N VAL A 4 -19.71 -35.81 38.73
CA VAL A 4 -19.04 -37.02 38.24
C VAL A 4 -20.00 -38.22 38.38
N ILE A 5 -20.33 -38.84 37.23
CA ILE A 5 -21.28 -39.95 37.14
C ILE A 5 -20.50 -41.21 36.71
N PRO A 6 -20.54 -42.32 37.47
CA PRO A 6 -19.97 -43.59 37.04
C PRO A 6 -20.83 -44.19 35.91
N ARG A 7 -20.17 -44.70 34.85
CA ARG A 7 -20.82 -45.41 33.74
C ARG A 7 -20.09 -46.70 33.43
N LYS A 8 -20.83 -47.80 33.34
CA LYS A 8 -20.28 -49.09 32.87
C LYS A 8 -19.99 -49.00 31.36
N ARG A 9 -18.84 -49.47 30.96
CA ARG A 9 -18.42 -49.62 29.57
C ARG A 9 -18.80 -51.01 29.03
N ASN A 10 -18.76 -51.18 27.72
CA ASN A 10 -19.09 -52.45 27.08
C ASN A 10 -18.09 -53.58 27.42
N ASP A 11 -16.88 -53.25 27.90
CA ASP A 11 -15.84 -54.17 28.36
C ASP A 11 -15.97 -54.55 29.86
N GLY A 12 -17.05 -54.11 30.53
CA GLY A 12 -17.32 -54.36 31.95
C GLY A 12 -16.60 -53.39 32.91
N SER A 13 -15.70 -52.55 32.43
CA SER A 13 -15.01 -51.57 33.26
C SER A 13 -15.91 -50.37 33.62
N THR A 14 -15.56 -49.63 34.68
CA THR A 14 -16.29 -48.43 35.10
C THR A 14 -15.52 -47.20 34.66
N GLY A 15 -16.12 -46.41 33.75
CA GLY A 15 -15.66 -45.06 33.41
C GLY A 15 -16.37 -44.01 34.27
N TYR A 16 -15.72 -42.86 34.46
CA TYR A 16 -16.24 -41.70 35.20
C TYR A 16 -16.49 -40.56 34.29
N GLN A 17 -17.75 -40.26 34.02
CA GLN A 17 -18.16 -39.13 33.19
C GLN A 17 -18.25 -37.87 34.04
N ALA A 18 -17.35 -36.90 33.80
CA ALA A 18 -17.45 -35.57 34.33
C ALA A 18 -18.45 -34.75 33.48
N GLN A 19 -19.47 -34.20 34.09
CA GLN A 19 -20.44 -33.30 33.46
C GLN A 19 -20.34 -31.92 34.08
N LEU A 20 -20.06 -30.94 33.28
CA LEU A 20 -20.05 -29.54 33.68
C LEU A 20 -21.26 -28.84 33.08
N LEU A 21 -22.07 -28.22 33.94
CA LEU A 21 -23.25 -27.44 33.55
C LEU A 21 -23.15 -26.06 34.18
N ILE A 22 -23.13 -25.00 33.33
CA ILE A 22 -23.19 -23.63 33.81
C ILE A 22 -24.56 -23.05 33.46
N LYS A 23 -25.23 -22.50 34.49
CA LYS A 23 -26.55 -21.88 34.36
C LYS A 23 -26.43 -20.37 34.65
N ARG A 24 -27.08 -19.53 33.84
CA ARG A 24 -27.32 -18.11 34.12
C ARG A 24 -28.81 -17.83 34.00
N ALA A 25 -29.37 -17.14 34.97
CA ALA A 25 -30.82 -16.84 35.03
C ALA A 25 -31.71 -18.09 34.80
N GLY A 26 -31.35 -19.25 35.39
CA GLY A 26 -32.10 -20.49 35.27
C GLY A 26 -31.93 -21.28 33.97
N LYS A 27 -31.29 -20.72 32.95
CA LYS A 27 -31.02 -21.37 31.65
C LYS A 27 -29.61 -21.94 31.61
N ILE A 28 -29.45 -23.13 30.99
CA ILE A 28 -28.15 -23.73 30.75
C ILE A 28 -27.48 -22.93 29.62
N VAL A 29 -26.36 -22.23 29.93
CA VAL A 29 -25.56 -21.44 28.97
C VAL A 29 -24.35 -22.22 28.48
N HIS A 30 -23.90 -23.25 29.23
CA HIS A 30 -22.78 -24.07 28.76
C HIS A 30 -22.90 -25.48 29.32
N ARG A 31 -22.57 -26.48 28.46
CA ARG A 31 -22.54 -27.90 28.84
C ARG A 31 -21.32 -28.57 28.24
N GLU A 32 -20.51 -29.21 29.09
CA GLU A 32 -19.31 -29.94 28.68
C GLU A 32 -19.26 -31.29 29.39
N ASN A 33 -18.93 -32.36 28.65
CA ASN A 33 -18.85 -33.71 29.20
C ASN A 33 -17.52 -34.34 28.81
N ARG A 34 -16.85 -35.00 29.75
CA ARG A 34 -15.61 -35.74 29.48
C ARG A 34 -15.57 -37.03 30.32
N THR A 35 -15.10 -38.13 29.73
CA THR A 35 -15.01 -39.41 30.40
C THR A 35 -13.56 -39.72 30.76
N PHE A 36 -13.35 -40.27 32.00
CA PHE A 36 -12.07 -40.63 32.57
C PHE A 36 -12.11 -42.04 33.13
N ASP A 37 -10.93 -42.67 33.24
CA ASP A 37 -10.81 -44.03 33.82
C ASP A 37 -10.80 -44.01 35.34
N ARG A 38 -10.51 -42.86 35.95
CA ARG A 38 -10.43 -42.69 37.42
C ARG A 38 -11.29 -41.53 37.87
N ARG A 39 -12.02 -41.74 38.98
CA ARG A 39 -12.89 -40.71 39.58
C ARG A 39 -12.10 -39.43 39.95
N GLN A 40 -10.89 -39.61 40.51
CA GLN A 40 -10.04 -38.49 40.91
C GLN A 40 -9.66 -37.61 39.71
N ALA A 41 -9.33 -38.22 38.55
CA ALA A 41 -9.02 -37.48 37.32
C ALA A 41 -10.23 -36.70 36.81
N ALA A 42 -11.45 -37.28 36.90
CA ALA A 42 -12.68 -36.59 36.54
C ALA A 42 -12.96 -35.40 37.46
N SER A 43 -12.77 -35.56 38.79
CA SER A 43 -12.95 -34.46 39.76
C SER A 43 -11.95 -33.36 39.59
N ALA A 44 -10.65 -33.69 39.40
CA ALA A 44 -9.58 -32.71 39.16
C ALA A 44 -9.79 -31.89 37.85
N TRP A 45 -10.29 -32.58 36.82
CA TRP A 45 -10.64 -31.89 35.56
C TRP A 45 -11.80 -30.92 35.76
N LEU A 46 -12.87 -31.33 36.49
CA LEU A 46 -13.99 -30.46 36.78
C LEU A 46 -13.58 -29.21 37.54
N GLU A 47 -12.80 -29.36 38.61
CA GLU A 47 -12.34 -28.26 39.44
C GLU A 47 -11.49 -27.27 38.63
N LYS A 48 -10.55 -27.79 37.78
CA LYS A 48 -9.75 -26.96 36.87
C LYS A 48 -10.63 -26.22 35.89
N ARG A 49 -11.59 -26.92 35.27
CA ARG A 49 -12.48 -26.38 34.25
C ARG A 49 -13.46 -25.36 34.79
N GLU A 50 -13.98 -25.57 35.98
CA GLU A 50 -14.81 -24.59 36.68
C GLU A 50 -14.05 -23.30 36.99
N LYS A 51 -12.81 -23.41 37.48
CA LYS A 51 -11.94 -22.25 37.70
C LYS A 51 -11.63 -21.48 36.41
N GLU A 52 -11.41 -22.19 35.29
CA GLU A 52 -11.20 -21.59 33.99
C GLU A 52 -12.43 -20.81 33.50
N LEU A 53 -13.61 -21.41 33.63
CA LEU A 53 -14.86 -20.84 33.13
C LEU A 53 -15.48 -19.81 34.10
N ALA A 54 -15.05 -19.76 35.36
CA ALA A 54 -15.40 -18.70 36.30
C ALA A 54 -14.71 -17.36 36.00
N LYS A 55 -13.67 -17.34 35.17
CA LYS A 55 -13.01 -16.10 34.79
C LYS A 55 -13.95 -15.20 33.95
N PRO A 56 -14.00 -13.88 34.21
CA PRO A 56 -14.84 -12.98 33.44
C PRO A 56 -14.61 -13.12 31.91
N GLY A 57 -15.69 -13.25 31.15
CA GLY A 57 -15.63 -13.38 29.69
C GLY A 57 -15.20 -14.75 29.17
N ALA A 58 -15.04 -15.79 30.04
CA ALA A 58 -14.63 -17.13 29.60
C ALA A 58 -15.70 -17.84 28.79
N LEU A 59 -16.97 -17.72 29.20
CA LEU A 59 -18.10 -18.31 28.50
C LEU A 59 -18.37 -17.62 27.18
N GLU A 60 -18.35 -16.32 27.16
CA GLU A 60 -18.51 -15.51 25.97
C GLU A 60 -17.43 -15.84 24.92
N ARG A 61 -16.21 -16.20 25.37
CA ARG A 61 -15.12 -16.65 24.47
C ARG A 61 -15.36 -18.03 23.86
N LEU A 62 -16.10 -18.94 24.55
CA LEU A 62 -16.44 -20.25 24.01
C LEU A 62 -17.60 -20.22 23.00
N GLU A 63 -18.48 -19.22 23.13
CA GLU A 63 -19.61 -19.00 22.20
C GLU A 63 -19.23 -18.08 21.05
N ALA A 64 -18.07 -17.38 21.13
CA ALA A 64 -17.63 -16.50 20.08
C ALA A 64 -17.34 -17.29 18.80
N PRO A 65 -17.83 -16.85 17.65
CA PRO A 65 -17.52 -17.50 16.38
C PRO A 65 -16.01 -17.46 16.13
N ASP A 66 -15.45 -18.61 15.77
CA ASP A 66 -14.02 -18.78 15.50
C ASP A 66 -13.79 -19.17 14.03
N PRO A 67 -13.93 -18.20 13.09
CA PRO A 67 -13.75 -18.44 11.67
C PRO A 67 -12.27 -18.62 11.30
N THR A 68 -12.03 -19.08 10.08
CA THR A 68 -10.69 -19.08 9.50
C THR A 68 -10.22 -17.65 9.18
N LEU A 69 -8.91 -17.42 9.14
CA LEU A 69 -8.34 -16.12 8.75
C LEU A 69 -8.81 -15.68 7.36
N SER A 70 -8.98 -16.63 6.43
CA SER A 70 -9.55 -16.35 5.11
C SER A 70 -10.93 -15.71 5.20
N ALA A 71 -11.83 -16.30 6.00
CA ALA A 71 -13.18 -15.74 6.19
C ALA A 71 -13.17 -14.36 6.87
N VAL A 72 -12.22 -14.12 7.78
CA VAL A 72 -12.05 -12.80 8.41
C VAL A 72 -11.55 -11.76 7.39
N ILE A 73 -10.64 -12.15 6.50
CA ILE A 73 -10.17 -11.27 5.42
C ILE A 73 -11.33 -10.91 4.48
N ASP A 74 -12.17 -11.88 4.11
CA ASP A 74 -13.35 -11.61 3.28
C ASP A 74 -14.29 -10.63 3.97
N ARG A 75 -14.67 -10.91 5.20
CA ARG A 75 -15.51 -10.01 5.98
C ARG A 75 -14.92 -8.60 6.10
N TYR A 76 -13.61 -8.49 6.35
CA TYR A 76 -12.93 -7.20 6.40
C TYR A 76 -13.01 -6.43 5.08
N THR A 77 -12.91 -7.13 3.95
CA THR A 77 -12.99 -6.48 2.62
C THR A 77 -14.42 -6.07 2.29
N ASP A 78 -15.40 -6.87 2.65
CA ASP A 78 -16.82 -6.66 2.32
C ASP A 78 -17.47 -5.58 3.19
N GLU A 79 -17.17 -5.56 4.50
CA GLU A 79 -17.73 -4.57 5.44
C GLU A 79 -16.97 -3.24 5.47
N SER A 80 -15.86 -3.12 4.72
CA SER A 80 -15.05 -1.90 4.71
C SER A 80 -15.75 -0.77 3.92
N ILE A 81 -16.45 0.12 4.61
CA ILE A 81 -17.10 1.32 4.02
C ILE A 81 -16.04 2.20 3.31
N LYS A 82 -14.85 2.32 3.92
CA LYS A 82 -13.74 3.02 3.29
C LYS A 82 -13.16 2.19 2.16
N LYS A 83 -13.19 2.71 0.94
CA LYS A 83 -12.65 2.04 -0.25
C LYS A 83 -11.23 1.52 0.01
N ILE A 84 -11.07 0.20 -0.05
CA ILE A 84 -9.77 -0.45 0.09
C ILE A 84 -8.94 -0.16 -1.17
N GLY A 85 -7.73 0.38 -0.98
CA GLY A 85 -6.82 0.67 -2.09
C GLY A 85 -6.37 -0.61 -2.82
N ARG A 86 -6.11 -0.50 -4.14
CA ARG A 86 -5.73 -1.62 -5.03
C ARG A 86 -4.65 -2.53 -4.43
N THR A 87 -3.56 -1.96 -3.91
CA THR A 87 -2.45 -2.73 -3.31
C THR A 87 -2.91 -3.54 -2.10
N LYS A 88 -3.67 -2.93 -1.16
CA LYS A 88 -4.15 -3.63 0.03
C LYS A 88 -5.10 -4.76 -0.34
N ALA A 89 -6.03 -4.53 -1.27
CA ALA A 89 -6.95 -5.55 -1.76
C ALA A 89 -6.18 -6.73 -2.42
N GLN A 90 -5.17 -6.43 -3.23
CA GLN A 90 -4.33 -7.45 -3.86
C GLN A 90 -3.55 -8.26 -2.82
N VAL A 91 -2.92 -7.62 -1.84
CA VAL A 91 -2.16 -8.30 -0.78
C VAL A 91 -3.08 -9.17 0.06
N LEU A 92 -4.23 -8.66 0.52
CA LEU A 92 -5.18 -9.44 1.31
C LEU A 92 -5.70 -10.66 0.53
N ARG A 93 -5.97 -10.51 -0.77
CA ARG A 93 -6.35 -11.65 -1.64
C ARG A 93 -5.21 -12.65 -1.76
N ALA A 94 -3.96 -12.20 -1.92
CA ALA A 94 -2.81 -13.08 -2.02
C ALA A 94 -2.57 -13.89 -0.72
N ILE A 95 -2.78 -13.28 0.45
CA ILE A 95 -2.65 -13.97 1.76
C ILE A 95 -3.57 -15.20 1.84
N LYS A 96 -4.73 -15.17 1.22
CA LYS A 96 -5.67 -16.30 1.22
C LYS A 96 -5.13 -17.59 0.58
N ASN A 97 -4.07 -17.50 -0.22
CA ASN A 97 -3.41 -18.66 -0.85
C ASN A 97 -2.34 -19.31 0.03
N TYR A 98 -2.08 -18.78 1.23
CA TYR A 98 -1.09 -19.29 2.16
C TYR A 98 -1.73 -20.12 3.29
N ASN A 99 -0.97 -21.05 3.85
CA ASN A 99 -1.45 -21.98 4.88
C ASN A 99 -2.05 -21.27 6.11
N ILE A 100 -1.53 -20.11 6.48
CA ILE A 100 -2.04 -19.33 7.61
C ILE A 100 -3.51 -18.93 7.42
N ALA A 101 -3.98 -18.76 6.19
CA ALA A 101 -5.35 -18.35 5.89
C ALA A 101 -6.40 -19.44 6.25
N ASN A 102 -5.98 -20.70 6.31
CA ASN A 102 -6.83 -21.85 6.64
C ASN A 102 -6.94 -22.08 8.15
N LYS A 103 -6.08 -21.45 8.96
CA LYS A 103 -6.11 -21.57 10.41
C LYS A 103 -7.28 -20.81 11.00
N ARG A 104 -7.86 -21.35 12.11
CA ARG A 104 -8.86 -20.65 12.91
C ARG A 104 -8.21 -19.47 13.65
N CYS A 105 -8.98 -18.44 13.91
CA CYS A 105 -8.48 -17.23 14.58
C CYS A 105 -7.84 -17.53 15.94
N SER A 106 -8.43 -18.45 16.72
CA SER A 106 -7.92 -18.86 18.04
C SER A 106 -6.59 -19.62 17.99
N GLU A 107 -6.27 -20.23 16.85
CA GLU A 107 -5.05 -21.05 16.64
C GLU A 107 -3.86 -20.23 16.16
N ILE A 108 -4.08 -18.98 15.75
CA ILE A 108 -3.02 -18.17 15.17
C ILE A 108 -2.20 -17.51 16.28
N SER A 109 -0.97 -17.94 16.40
CA SER A 109 0.03 -17.42 17.33
C SER A 109 1.02 -16.48 16.62
N SER A 110 1.89 -15.80 17.39
CA SER A 110 2.99 -15.02 16.85
C SER A 110 3.97 -15.86 16.02
N THR A 111 4.19 -17.11 16.39
CA THR A 111 5.05 -18.04 15.64
C THR A 111 4.48 -18.38 14.28
N ASP A 112 3.15 -18.50 14.15
CA ASP A 112 2.51 -18.75 12.85
C ASP A 112 2.64 -17.56 11.90
N VAL A 113 2.52 -16.34 12.43
CA VAL A 113 2.73 -15.12 11.63
C VAL A 113 4.19 -14.98 11.20
N VAL A 114 5.16 -15.35 12.06
CA VAL A 114 6.58 -15.37 11.68
C VAL A 114 6.87 -16.45 10.64
N ALA A 115 6.27 -17.64 10.78
CA ALA A 115 6.38 -18.72 9.79
C ALA A 115 5.83 -18.26 8.41
N PHE A 116 4.67 -17.60 8.39
CA PHE A 116 4.12 -17.00 7.18
C PHE A 116 5.04 -15.93 6.57
N ALA A 117 5.68 -15.10 7.42
CA ALA A 117 6.64 -14.10 6.94
C ALA A 117 7.87 -14.75 6.28
N ASN A 118 8.36 -15.86 6.82
CA ASN A 118 9.45 -16.64 6.22
C ASN A 118 9.01 -17.31 4.90
N GLU A 119 7.79 -17.84 4.82
CA GLU A 119 7.23 -18.40 3.60
C GLU A 119 7.18 -17.34 2.47
N LEU A 120 6.75 -16.12 2.80
CA LEU A 120 6.77 -14.99 1.87
C LEU A 120 8.18 -14.64 1.39
N LEU A 121 9.16 -14.66 2.31
CA LEU A 121 10.55 -14.24 2.04
C LEU A 121 11.23 -15.08 0.95
N VAL A 122 10.76 -16.32 0.73
CA VAL A 122 11.27 -17.20 -0.34
C VAL A 122 11.05 -16.54 -1.72
N ASN A 123 9.95 -15.80 -1.90
CA ASN A 123 9.54 -15.30 -3.21
C ASN A 123 9.56 -13.77 -3.33
N VAL A 124 9.65 -13.04 -2.21
CA VAL A 124 9.57 -11.58 -2.24
C VAL A 124 10.62 -10.92 -1.32
N ALA A 125 10.97 -9.68 -1.63
CA ALA A 125 11.93 -8.91 -0.83
C ALA A 125 11.39 -8.61 0.59
N PRO A 126 12.28 -8.44 1.59
CA PRO A 126 11.90 -8.11 2.97
C PRO A 126 10.97 -6.90 3.13
N SER A 127 11.11 -5.90 2.26
CA SER A 127 10.21 -4.73 2.24
C SER A 127 8.79 -5.09 1.82
N THR A 128 8.64 -6.05 0.91
CA THR A 128 7.33 -6.58 0.50
C THR A 128 6.72 -7.41 1.61
N VAL A 129 7.49 -8.26 2.32
CA VAL A 129 7.04 -8.97 3.52
C VAL A 129 6.49 -7.97 4.55
N GLY A 130 7.22 -6.89 4.82
CA GLY A 130 6.76 -5.82 5.72
C GLY A 130 5.43 -5.20 5.31
N ASN A 131 5.18 -5.06 4.00
CA ASN A 131 3.92 -4.57 3.46
C ASN A 131 2.77 -5.58 3.69
N TYR A 132 3.00 -6.87 3.44
CA TYR A 132 2.03 -7.94 3.72
C TYR A 132 1.63 -7.95 5.19
N LEU A 133 2.61 -7.97 6.10
CA LEU A 133 2.35 -7.95 7.54
C LEU A 133 1.60 -6.69 8.00
N SER A 134 1.91 -5.54 7.41
CA SER A 134 1.21 -4.28 7.71
C SER A 134 -0.26 -4.33 7.31
N HIS A 135 -0.57 -4.89 6.15
CA HIS A 135 -1.96 -5.03 5.68
C HIS A 135 -2.73 -6.09 6.47
N LEU A 136 -2.08 -7.21 6.82
CA LEU A 136 -2.65 -8.25 7.68
C LEU A 136 -2.93 -7.69 9.08
N GLY A 137 -2.00 -6.90 9.64
CA GLY A 137 -2.17 -6.26 10.94
C GLY A 137 -3.41 -5.37 11.05
N ALA A 138 -3.85 -4.78 9.94
CA ALA A 138 -5.10 -4.01 9.91
C ALA A 138 -6.35 -4.91 10.08
N VAL A 139 -6.31 -6.15 9.58
CA VAL A 139 -7.37 -7.15 9.79
C VAL A 139 -7.41 -7.57 11.26
N PHE A 140 -6.24 -7.88 11.84
CA PHE A 140 -6.12 -8.24 13.26
C PHE A 140 -6.64 -7.13 14.19
N ALA A 141 -6.40 -5.87 13.85
CA ALA A 141 -6.83 -4.73 14.65
C ALA A 141 -8.36 -4.58 14.71
N VAL A 142 -9.09 -5.06 13.71
CA VAL A 142 -10.55 -4.93 13.59
C VAL A 142 -11.28 -6.17 14.06
N ALA A 143 -10.75 -7.36 13.81
CA ALA A 143 -11.46 -8.64 14.00
C ALA A 143 -12.03 -8.83 15.40
N LYS A 144 -11.24 -8.60 16.45
CA LYS A 144 -11.69 -8.77 17.83
C LYS A 144 -12.63 -7.66 18.30
N PRO A 145 -12.31 -6.35 18.15
CA PRO A 145 -13.19 -5.30 18.66
C PRO A 145 -14.49 -5.16 17.88
N ALA A 146 -14.51 -5.44 16.58
CA ALA A 146 -15.70 -5.28 15.75
C ALA A 146 -16.60 -6.53 15.73
N TRP A 147 -16.00 -7.73 15.76
CA TRP A 147 -16.73 -8.99 15.51
C TRP A 147 -16.56 -10.03 16.60
N ALA A 148 -15.86 -9.71 17.69
CA ALA A 148 -15.54 -10.65 18.78
C ALA A 148 -14.76 -11.90 18.32
N TYR A 149 -14.14 -11.90 17.13
CA TYR A 149 -13.32 -13.00 16.68
C TYR A 149 -12.05 -13.11 17.52
N PRO A 150 -11.60 -14.32 17.92
CA PRO A 150 -10.49 -14.51 18.85
C PRO A 150 -9.10 -14.32 18.18
N LEU A 151 -8.97 -13.32 17.31
CA LEU A 151 -7.72 -12.98 16.63
C LEU A 151 -6.88 -12.05 17.50
N ASP A 152 -5.68 -12.49 17.88
CA ASP A 152 -4.85 -11.75 18.84
C ASP A 152 -3.97 -10.68 18.14
N GLN A 153 -4.33 -9.42 18.36
CA GLN A 153 -3.55 -8.28 17.87
C GLN A 153 -2.14 -8.23 18.48
N THR A 154 -1.95 -8.72 19.72
CA THR A 154 -0.64 -8.73 20.38
C THR A 154 0.29 -9.71 19.68
N ALA A 155 -0.20 -10.92 19.38
CA ALA A 155 0.55 -11.91 18.60
C ALA A 155 1.03 -11.35 17.25
N MET A 156 0.18 -10.57 16.56
CA MET A 156 0.54 -9.89 15.30
C MET A 156 1.63 -8.85 15.50
N LYS A 157 1.54 -8.02 16.56
CA LYS A 157 2.54 -6.99 16.88
C LYS A 157 3.90 -7.62 17.22
N ASP A 158 3.89 -8.64 18.06
CA ASP A 158 5.11 -9.35 18.47
C ASP A 158 5.79 -10.02 17.26
N ALA A 159 5.02 -10.69 16.43
CA ALA A 159 5.53 -11.28 15.19
C ALA A 159 6.17 -10.24 14.27
N PHE A 160 5.55 -9.06 14.15
CA PHE A 160 6.10 -8.00 13.31
C PHE A 160 7.40 -7.41 13.87
N VAL A 161 7.52 -7.30 15.21
CA VAL A 161 8.77 -6.91 15.89
C VAL A 161 9.86 -7.94 15.63
N VAL A 162 9.55 -9.23 15.79
CA VAL A 162 10.49 -10.34 15.54
C VAL A 162 10.93 -10.32 14.07
N ALA A 163 10.00 -10.26 13.13
CA ALA A 163 10.31 -10.22 11.70
C ALA A 163 11.23 -9.06 11.32
N LYS A 164 11.06 -7.89 11.93
CA LYS A 164 11.97 -6.75 11.74
C LYS A 164 13.36 -6.99 12.34
N ARG A 165 13.44 -7.51 13.55
CA ARG A 165 14.73 -7.77 14.23
C ARG A 165 15.56 -8.85 13.52
N LEU A 166 14.91 -9.86 12.97
CA LEU A 166 15.55 -10.93 12.21
C LEU A 166 15.81 -10.55 10.74
N GLY A 167 15.43 -9.35 10.28
CA GLY A 167 15.61 -8.93 8.89
C GLY A 167 14.66 -9.57 7.88
N ILE A 168 13.68 -10.37 8.34
CA ILE A 168 12.64 -11.00 7.51
C ILE A 168 11.73 -9.92 6.90
N ALA A 169 11.47 -8.85 7.65
CA ALA A 169 10.73 -7.68 7.18
C ALA A 169 11.58 -6.41 7.37
N SER A 170 11.61 -5.55 6.36
CA SER A 170 12.36 -4.29 6.39
C SER A 170 11.56 -3.13 5.79
N LYS A 171 12.04 -1.91 5.96
CA LYS A 171 11.64 -0.78 5.11
C LYS A 171 12.29 -0.92 3.74
N SER A 172 11.65 -0.40 2.71
CA SER A 172 12.30 -0.25 1.41
C SER A 172 13.54 0.61 1.54
N ARG A 173 14.62 0.24 0.85
CA ARG A 173 15.79 1.10 0.75
C ARG A 173 15.40 2.42 0.10
N GLU A 174 15.93 3.51 0.59
CA GLU A 174 15.79 4.80 -0.07
C GLU A 174 16.56 4.77 -1.39
N ARG A 175 15.93 5.30 -2.45
CA ARG A 175 16.55 5.38 -3.76
C ARG A 175 17.12 6.78 -3.94
N ASP A 176 18.43 6.83 -4.28
CA ASP A 176 19.14 8.08 -4.59
C ASP A 176 19.51 8.18 -6.08
N ARG A 177 18.99 7.23 -6.89
CA ARG A 177 19.20 7.18 -8.33
C ARG A 177 18.61 8.43 -9.00
N ARG A 178 19.44 9.15 -9.74
CA ARG A 178 19.08 10.30 -10.57
C ARG A 178 19.54 10.01 -11.99
N PRO A 179 18.75 10.37 -13.03
CA PRO A 179 19.18 10.22 -14.40
C PRO A 179 20.35 11.16 -14.70
N THR A 180 21.27 10.77 -15.57
CA THR A 180 22.22 11.70 -16.16
C THR A 180 21.57 12.46 -17.31
N ILE A 181 22.20 13.54 -17.78
CA ILE A 181 21.70 14.28 -18.96
C ILE A 181 21.75 13.39 -20.19
N GLU A 182 22.83 12.60 -20.35
CA GLU A 182 23.04 11.70 -21.48
C GLU A 182 21.97 10.58 -21.50
N GLU A 183 21.59 10.04 -20.34
CA GLU A 183 20.52 9.06 -20.25
C GLU A 183 19.18 9.67 -20.66
N LEU A 184 18.87 10.88 -20.18
CA LEU A 184 17.65 11.60 -20.56
C LEU A 184 17.64 11.94 -22.06
N ASP A 185 18.78 12.35 -22.61
CA ASP A 185 18.92 12.64 -24.04
C ASP A 185 18.57 11.41 -24.88
N LYS A 186 19.14 10.24 -24.54
CA LYS A 186 18.83 8.97 -25.20
C LYS A 186 17.34 8.60 -25.11
N ILE A 187 16.74 8.73 -23.92
CA ILE A 187 15.32 8.42 -23.70
C ILE A 187 14.43 9.37 -24.52
N LEU A 188 14.71 10.67 -24.50
CA LEU A 188 13.91 11.65 -25.23
C LEU A 188 14.05 11.52 -26.74
N GLU A 189 15.25 11.19 -27.23
CA GLU A 189 15.47 10.89 -28.64
C GLU A 189 14.68 9.65 -29.09
N TYR A 190 14.77 8.56 -28.33
CA TYR A 190 13.99 7.34 -28.58
C TYR A 190 12.48 7.62 -28.69
N PHE A 191 11.92 8.38 -27.75
CA PHE A 191 10.50 8.73 -27.80
C PHE A 191 10.16 9.75 -28.89
N GLY A 192 11.09 10.63 -29.25
CA GLY A 192 10.96 11.54 -30.39
C GLY A 192 10.84 10.80 -31.71
N GLU A 193 11.72 9.83 -31.95
CA GLU A 193 11.68 8.98 -33.14
C GLU A 193 10.41 8.11 -33.20
N ARG A 194 10.00 7.60 -32.05
CA ARG A 194 8.73 6.86 -31.94
C ARG A 194 7.53 7.74 -32.27
N LEU A 195 7.50 8.98 -31.81
CA LEU A 195 6.42 9.93 -32.05
C LEU A 195 6.37 10.35 -33.55
N LYS A 196 7.52 10.52 -34.21
CA LYS A 196 7.60 10.77 -35.66
C LYS A 196 6.96 9.62 -36.46
N ARG A 197 7.29 8.36 -36.11
CA ARG A 197 6.74 7.16 -36.79
C ARG A 197 5.26 6.93 -36.48
N ARG A 198 4.81 7.29 -35.28
CA ARG A 198 3.43 7.10 -34.81
C ARG A 198 2.94 8.35 -34.07
N PRO A 199 2.42 9.35 -34.80
CA PRO A 199 2.00 10.64 -34.22
C PRO A 199 0.88 10.57 -33.18
N SER A 200 0.11 9.45 -33.18
CA SER A 200 -0.92 9.18 -32.18
C SER A 200 -0.39 8.55 -30.89
N SER A 201 0.93 8.31 -30.80
CA SER A 201 1.54 7.76 -29.60
C SER A 201 1.48 8.75 -28.43
N ILE A 202 1.59 8.21 -27.21
CA ILE A 202 1.71 9.02 -25.99
C ILE A 202 2.91 9.96 -26.12
N PRO A 203 2.76 11.27 -25.86
CA PRO A 203 3.86 12.25 -25.95
C PRO A 203 4.80 12.12 -24.74
N MET A 204 5.52 11.00 -24.67
CA MET A 204 6.37 10.64 -23.55
C MET A 204 7.41 11.70 -23.23
N GLN A 205 7.95 12.38 -24.23
CA GLN A 205 8.91 13.47 -24.02
C GLN A 205 8.31 14.55 -23.11
N LYS A 206 7.10 15.03 -23.38
CA LYS A 206 6.42 16.05 -22.57
C LYS A 206 6.09 15.55 -21.16
N ILE A 207 5.67 14.29 -21.03
CA ILE A 207 5.38 13.70 -19.73
C ILE A 207 6.64 13.58 -18.88
N ILE A 208 7.77 13.17 -19.46
CA ILE A 208 9.07 13.09 -18.80
C ILE A 208 9.53 14.49 -18.36
N GLY A 209 9.50 15.47 -19.26
CA GLY A 209 9.83 16.85 -18.93
C GLY A 209 8.95 17.42 -17.83
N PHE A 210 7.63 17.19 -17.92
CA PHE A 210 6.70 17.64 -16.90
C PHE A 210 6.95 16.95 -15.54
N ALA A 211 7.25 15.65 -15.53
CA ALA A 211 7.58 14.93 -14.28
C ALA A 211 8.82 15.50 -13.58
N ILE A 212 9.86 15.90 -14.36
CA ILE A 212 11.07 16.53 -13.82
C ILE A 212 10.76 17.92 -13.27
N PHE A 213 10.20 18.81 -14.11
CA PHE A 213 10.09 20.23 -13.75
C PHE A 213 8.94 20.52 -12.77
N SER A 214 7.82 19.78 -12.82
CA SER A 214 6.73 19.92 -11.86
C SER A 214 6.92 19.09 -10.60
N THR A 215 7.83 18.12 -10.62
CA THR A 215 8.03 17.14 -9.54
C THR A 215 6.77 16.34 -9.18
N ARG A 216 5.80 16.17 -10.11
CA ARG A 216 4.56 15.44 -9.87
C ARG A 216 4.75 13.93 -9.90
N ARG A 217 3.93 13.21 -9.11
CA ARG A 217 3.84 11.74 -9.23
C ARG A 217 3.05 11.37 -10.47
N LEU A 218 3.36 10.23 -11.06
CA LEU A 218 2.68 9.76 -12.27
C LEU A 218 1.15 9.77 -12.16
N GLU A 219 0.60 9.27 -11.06
CA GLU A 219 -0.85 9.30 -10.82
C GLU A 219 -1.42 10.73 -10.72
N GLU A 220 -0.62 11.69 -10.24
CA GLU A 220 -1.01 13.09 -10.21
C GLU A 220 -1.02 13.67 -11.62
N ILE A 221 0.03 13.42 -12.41
CA ILE A 221 0.16 13.91 -13.82
C ILE A 221 -1.06 13.52 -14.65
N THR A 222 -1.50 12.26 -14.57
CA THR A 222 -2.60 11.74 -15.39
C THR A 222 -4.00 12.19 -14.97
N ARG A 223 -4.11 12.89 -13.82
CA ARG A 223 -5.38 13.37 -13.28
C ARG A 223 -5.52 14.89 -13.24
N ILE A 224 -4.53 15.62 -13.71
CA ILE A 224 -4.59 17.09 -13.76
C ILE A 224 -5.58 17.52 -14.82
N LEU A 225 -6.54 18.37 -14.42
CA LEU A 225 -7.56 18.92 -15.31
C LEU A 225 -7.21 20.35 -15.70
N TRP A 226 -7.57 20.75 -16.92
CA TRP A 226 -7.40 22.15 -17.39
C TRP A 226 -8.08 23.17 -16.47
N LYS A 227 -9.26 22.87 -15.94
CA LYS A 227 -9.98 23.75 -15.00
C LYS A 227 -9.27 23.93 -13.65
N ASN A 228 -8.29 23.11 -13.36
CA ASN A 228 -7.49 23.16 -12.13
C ASN A 228 -6.16 23.91 -12.35
N LEU A 229 -5.90 24.41 -13.56
CA LEU A 229 -4.72 25.21 -13.88
C LEU A 229 -5.04 26.68 -13.64
N ASP A 230 -4.23 27.33 -12.82
CA ASP A 230 -4.18 28.78 -12.66
C ASP A 230 -2.92 29.24 -13.41
N GLU A 231 -3.13 29.71 -14.64
CA GLU A 231 -2.05 30.10 -15.54
C GLU A 231 -1.37 31.39 -15.06
N GLU A 232 -2.15 32.37 -14.58
CA GLU A 232 -1.64 33.65 -14.06
C GLU A 232 -0.83 33.45 -12.77
N GLY A 233 -1.35 32.62 -11.84
CA GLY A 233 -0.66 32.27 -10.61
C GLY A 233 0.45 31.24 -10.79
N SER A 234 0.66 30.74 -12.01
CA SER A 234 1.65 29.68 -12.31
C SER A 234 1.56 28.49 -11.34
N ARG A 235 0.37 27.96 -11.13
CA ARG A 235 0.11 26.87 -10.19
C ARG A 235 -1.00 25.95 -10.67
N VAL A 236 -1.09 24.77 -10.06
CA VAL A 236 -2.11 23.78 -10.41
C VAL A 236 -2.68 23.13 -9.14
N LEU A 237 -4.00 22.94 -9.10
CA LEU A 237 -4.67 22.24 -8.02
C LEU A 237 -4.57 20.73 -8.23
N ILE A 238 -3.86 20.06 -7.34
CA ILE A 238 -3.77 18.59 -7.31
C ILE A 238 -4.81 18.06 -6.32
N ARG A 239 -5.82 17.36 -6.85
CA ARG A 239 -6.88 16.78 -6.04
C ARG A 239 -6.45 15.42 -5.48
N ASP A 240 -6.97 15.11 -4.28
CA ASP A 240 -6.73 13.83 -3.59
C ASP A 240 -5.24 13.45 -3.57
N MET A 241 -4.39 14.40 -3.24
CA MET A 241 -2.94 14.17 -3.19
C MET A 241 -2.62 13.09 -2.17
N LYS A 242 -1.81 12.10 -2.57
CA LYS A 242 -1.40 11.00 -1.70
C LYS A 242 -0.62 11.53 -0.49
N ASN A 243 -1.23 11.44 0.68
CA ASN A 243 -0.61 11.71 1.98
C ASN A 243 -0.84 10.50 2.91
N PRO A 244 0.11 10.08 3.76
CA PRO A 244 -0.14 9.04 4.74
C PRO A 244 -1.34 9.42 5.63
N GLY A 245 -2.42 8.60 5.57
CA GLY A 245 -3.63 8.77 6.38
C GLY A 245 -4.81 9.46 5.70
N GLU A 246 -4.60 10.41 4.79
CA GLU A 246 -5.66 11.19 4.15
C GLU A 246 -5.43 11.33 2.64
N LYS A 247 -6.22 10.63 1.83
CA LYS A 247 -6.18 10.80 0.37
C LYS A 247 -7.37 11.62 -0.12
N ILE A 248 -8.57 11.30 0.34
CA ILE A 248 -9.81 11.92 -0.12
C ILE A 248 -9.93 13.33 0.49
N GLY A 249 -10.15 14.34 -0.37
CA GLY A 249 -10.28 15.74 0.05
C GLY A 249 -8.94 16.42 0.34
N ASN A 250 -7.80 15.76 0.14
CA ASN A 250 -6.49 16.39 0.26
C ASN A 250 -6.12 17.13 -1.03
N ASP A 251 -6.75 18.26 -1.24
CA ASP A 251 -6.53 19.12 -2.40
C ASP A 251 -5.44 20.16 -2.09
N VAL A 252 -4.41 20.24 -2.94
CA VAL A 252 -3.25 21.10 -2.70
C VAL A 252 -2.92 21.89 -3.96
N TRP A 253 -2.85 23.21 -3.84
CA TRP A 253 -2.23 24.05 -4.86
C TRP A 253 -0.73 23.83 -4.88
N CYS A 254 -0.20 23.57 -6.07
CA CYS A 254 1.23 23.36 -6.27
C CYS A 254 1.75 24.34 -7.32
N ASP A 255 2.84 25.03 -7.00
CA ASP A 255 3.49 25.94 -7.93
C ASP A 255 4.06 25.17 -9.11
N LEU A 256 3.97 25.76 -10.29
CA LEU A 256 4.57 25.26 -11.51
C LEU A 256 5.77 26.15 -11.88
N PRO A 257 7.00 25.62 -11.82
CA PRO A 257 8.14 26.29 -12.44
C PRO A 257 7.85 26.62 -13.91
N ARG A 258 8.50 27.66 -14.43
CA ARG A 258 8.28 28.16 -15.80
C ARG A 258 8.27 27.06 -16.85
N GLU A 259 9.22 26.15 -16.79
CA GLU A 259 9.35 25.03 -17.74
C GLU A 259 8.15 24.09 -17.66
N ALA A 260 7.68 23.79 -16.45
CA ALA A 260 6.51 22.93 -16.24
C ALA A 260 5.24 23.58 -16.79
N LEU A 261 5.03 24.87 -16.52
CA LEU A 261 3.89 25.62 -17.05
C LEU A 261 3.91 25.63 -18.58
N GLN A 262 5.06 25.94 -19.20
CA GLN A 262 5.19 25.95 -20.66
C GLN A 262 4.91 24.59 -21.29
N ILE A 263 5.33 23.48 -20.65
CA ILE A 263 4.99 22.13 -21.11
C ILE A 263 3.49 21.90 -21.06
N VAL A 264 2.83 22.28 -19.97
CA VAL A 264 1.36 22.17 -19.85
C VAL A 264 0.67 22.96 -20.97
N LEU A 265 1.03 24.22 -21.16
CA LEU A 265 0.41 25.09 -22.18
C LEU A 265 0.67 24.59 -23.60
N SER A 266 1.72 23.81 -23.81
CA SER A 266 2.03 23.19 -25.09
C SER A 266 1.20 21.95 -25.41
N MET A 267 0.39 21.44 -24.44
CA MET A 267 -0.50 20.30 -24.65
C MET A 267 -1.81 20.72 -25.34
N PRO A 268 -2.38 19.88 -26.20
CA PRO A 268 -3.64 20.20 -26.86
C PRO A 268 -4.84 20.07 -25.88
N LYS A 269 -5.71 21.06 -25.83
CA LYS A 269 -6.95 21.05 -25.05
C LYS A 269 -8.03 20.23 -25.78
N ARG A 270 -7.92 18.89 -25.76
CA ARG A 270 -8.88 17.98 -26.46
C ARG A 270 -9.89 17.33 -25.52
N CYS A 271 -9.61 17.29 -24.24
CA CYS A 271 -10.42 16.70 -23.17
C CYS A 271 -10.17 17.47 -21.88
N ASP A 272 -10.83 17.08 -20.80
CA ASP A 272 -10.71 17.76 -19.51
C ASP A 272 -9.32 17.59 -18.89
N GLU A 273 -8.68 16.44 -19.09
CA GLU A 273 -7.35 16.16 -18.59
C GLU A 273 -6.26 16.80 -19.49
N ILE A 274 -5.20 17.29 -18.86
CA ILE A 274 -4.03 17.81 -19.56
C ILE A 274 -3.22 16.66 -20.18
N PHE A 275 -3.08 15.54 -19.43
CA PHE A 275 -2.37 14.33 -19.86
C PHE A 275 -3.31 13.11 -19.81
N PRO A 276 -4.21 12.94 -20.77
CA PRO A 276 -5.28 11.93 -20.76
C PRO A 276 -4.74 10.54 -21.13
N PHE A 277 -3.77 10.04 -20.40
CA PHE A 277 -3.12 8.76 -20.66
C PHE A 277 -3.12 7.88 -19.42
N CYS A 278 -3.17 6.56 -19.63
CA CYS A 278 -3.11 5.60 -18.54
C CYS A 278 -1.71 5.58 -17.89
N GLY A 279 -1.65 5.77 -16.57
CA GLY A 279 -0.39 5.79 -15.83
C GLY A 279 0.39 4.48 -15.95
N ASP A 280 -0.29 3.32 -15.88
CA ASP A 280 0.36 2.01 -16.04
C ASP A 280 1.04 1.90 -17.43
N THR A 281 0.42 2.44 -18.47
CA THR A 281 0.98 2.46 -19.85
C THR A 281 2.19 3.37 -19.97
N ILE A 282 2.14 4.55 -19.33
CA ILE A 282 3.28 5.49 -19.27
C ILE A 282 4.47 4.82 -18.56
N GLY A 283 4.22 4.23 -17.37
CA GLY A 283 5.25 3.53 -16.60
C GLY A 283 5.89 2.38 -17.38
N ALA A 284 5.07 1.54 -18.01
CA ALA A 284 5.54 0.43 -18.82
C ALA A 284 6.34 0.89 -20.06
N ASN A 285 5.92 1.97 -20.72
CA ASN A 285 6.68 2.54 -21.85
C ASN A 285 8.05 3.05 -21.40
N PHE A 286 8.11 3.75 -20.25
CA PHE A 286 9.37 4.26 -19.73
C PHE A 286 10.33 3.11 -19.38
N THR A 287 9.84 2.10 -18.65
CA THR A 287 10.65 0.92 -18.27
C THR A 287 11.19 0.19 -19.49
N ARG A 288 10.35 -0.06 -20.51
CA ARG A 288 10.79 -0.71 -21.76
C ARG A 288 11.81 0.12 -22.53
N ALA A 289 11.66 1.44 -22.54
CA ALA A 289 12.65 2.32 -23.16
C ALA A 289 14.00 2.25 -22.43
N CYS A 290 14.02 2.29 -21.09
CA CYS A 290 15.24 2.12 -20.31
C CYS A 290 15.92 0.77 -20.60
N GLN A 291 15.14 -0.32 -20.63
CA GLN A 291 15.65 -1.65 -20.97
C GLN A 291 16.25 -1.70 -22.37
N PHE A 292 15.55 -1.14 -23.37
CA PHE A 292 16.03 -1.11 -24.76
C PHE A 292 17.31 -0.28 -24.93
N LEU A 293 17.45 0.78 -24.15
CA LEU A 293 18.60 1.67 -24.17
C LEU A 293 19.71 1.25 -23.19
N GLU A 294 19.58 0.08 -22.55
CA GLU A 294 20.51 -0.46 -21.55
C GLU A 294 20.76 0.50 -20.37
N ILE A 295 19.74 1.30 -20.01
CA ILE A 295 19.79 2.22 -18.87
C ILE A 295 19.39 1.41 -17.62
N ILE A 296 20.35 1.17 -16.75
CA ILE A 296 20.20 0.32 -15.58
C ILE A 296 19.52 1.08 -14.43
N ASP A 297 18.55 0.40 -13.80
CA ASP A 297 17.91 0.83 -12.53
C ASP A 297 17.38 2.28 -12.54
N LEU A 298 16.82 2.74 -13.66
CA LEU A 298 16.13 4.02 -13.73
C LEU A 298 14.62 3.82 -13.83
N HIS A 299 13.88 4.42 -12.89
CA HIS A 299 12.42 4.38 -12.84
C HIS A 299 11.82 5.77 -13.08
N LEU A 300 10.60 5.82 -13.59
CA LEU A 300 9.92 7.11 -13.84
C LEU A 300 9.79 7.96 -12.56
N HIS A 301 9.69 7.34 -11.39
CA HIS A 301 9.62 8.04 -10.11
C HIS A 301 10.94 8.76 -9.76
N ASP A 302 12.07 8.30 -10.27
CA ASP A 302 13.38 8.90 -10.03
C ASP A 302 13.48 10.31 -10.70
N LEU A 303 12.65 10.56 -11.74
CA LEU A 303 12.52 11.90 -12.34
C LEU A 303 11.98 12.94 -11.35
N ARG A 304 11.03 12.53 -10.48
CA ARG A 304 10.56 13.40 -9.40
C ARG A 304 11.67 13.67 -8.36
N HIS A 305 12.45 12.64 -8.02
CA HIS A 305 13.58 12.81 -7.11
C HIS A 305 14.61 13.78 -7.71
N ASP A 306 14.91 13.64 -8.99
CA ASP A 306 15.83 14.55 -9.69
C ASP A 306 15.31 15.98 -9.74
N GLY A 307 14.02 16.18 -10.05
CA GLY A 307 13.39 17.49 -10.05
C GLY A 307 13.40 18.16 -8.67
N ILE A 308 13.16 17.42 -7.60
CA ILE A 308 13.24 17.94 -6.23
C ILE A 308 14.69 18.33 -5.90
N SER A 309 15.67 17.48 -6.22
CA SER A 309 17.09 17.77 -6.04
C SER A 309 17.51 19.03 -6.78
N ARG A 310 17.08 19.17 -8.04
CA ARG A 310 17.31 20.38 -8.84
C ARG A 310 16.84 21.65 -8.12
N LEU A 311 15.64 21.62 -7.54
CA LEU A 311 15.10 22.79 -6.84
C LEU A 311 16.01 23.24 -5.67
N PHE A 312 16.62 22.33 -4.94
CA PHE A 312 17.61 22.66 -3.91
C PHE A 312 18.94 23.13 -4.54
N GLU A 313 19.39 22.50 -5.62
CA GLU A 313 20.62 22.85 -6.32
C GLU A 313 20.58 24.27 -6.93
N VAL A 314 19.41 24.73 -7.37
CA VAL A 314 19.20 26.14 -7.80
C VAL A 314 18.96 27.10 -6.63
N GLY A 315 19.11 26.66 -5.38
CA GLY A 315 19.06 27.50 -4.19
C GLY A 315 17.68 27.72 -3.57
N ARG A 316 16.65 26.95 -3.95
CA ARG A 316 15.33 27.05 -3.30
C ARG A 316 15.36 26.48 -1.88
N ASN A 317 14.70 27.16 -0.95
CA ASN A 317 14.55 26.71 0.43
C ASN A 317 13.43 25.67 0.56
N ILE A 318 13.35 25.00 1.74
CA ILE A 318 12.36 23.94 2.01
C ILE A 318 10.91 24.39 1.73
N PRO A 319 10.40 25.55 2.21
CA PRO A 319 9.06 26.02 1.89
C PRO A 319 8.80 26.17 0.39
N GLN A 320 9.74 26.73 -0.37
CA GLN A 320 9.62 26.89 -1.81
C GLN A 320 9.61 25.55 -2.55
N VAL A 321 10.46 24.60 -2.13
CA VAL A 321 10.43 23.23 -2.67
C VAL A 321 9.14 22.52 -2.31
N ALA A 322 8.62 22.71 -1.09
CA ALA A 322 7.35 22.15 -0.66
C ALA A 322 6.17 22.68 -1.47
N ALA A 323 6.15 23.99 -1.79
CA ALA A 323 5.13 24.61 -2.63
C ALA A 323 5.08 23.98 -4.03
N VAL A 324 6.24 23.72 -4.64
CA VAL A 324 6.32 23.02 -5.94
C VAL A 324 5.99 21.55 -5.79
N SER A 325 6.57 20.84 -4.85
CA SER A 325 6.50 19.38 -4.75
C SER A 325 5.23 18.85 -4.04
N GLY A 326 4.51 19.73 -3.33
CA GLY A 326 3.31 19.37 -2.57
C GLY A 326 3.59 18.54 -1.31
N HIS A 327 4.80 18.57 -0.77
CA HIS A 327 5.11 17.90 0.49
C HIS A 327 4.55 18.69 1.67
N ARG A 328 3.66 18.08 2.45
CA ARG A 328 3.15 18.66 3.71
C ARG A 328 4.13 18.49 4.86
N SER A 329 4.88 17.39 4.88
CA SER A 329 5.89 17.13 5.89
C SER A 329 7.29 17.49 5.39
N TRP A 330 7.92 18.41 6.06
CA TRP A 330 9.30 18.80 5.76
C TRP A 330 10.30 17.68 6.03
N SER A 331 9.96 16.73 6.90
CA SER A 331 10.78 15.54 7.14
C SER A 331 11.02 14.72 5.87
N SER A 332 10.05 14.72 4.95
CA SER A 332 10.18 14.05 3.64
C SER A 332 11.17 14.74 2.70
N LEU A 333 11.44 16.03 2.93
CA LEU A 333 12.41 16.82 2.15
C LEU A 333 13.79 16.85 2.80
N LYS A 334 13.92 16.42 4.06
CA LYS A 334 15.20 16.41 4.81
C LYS A 334 16.30 15.66 4.08
N ARG A 335 15.96 14.61 3.34
CA ARG A 335 16.92 13.83 2.52
C ARG A 335 17.63 14.62 1.42
N TYR A 336 17.10 15.78 1.04
CA TYR A 336 17.67 16.63 -0.02
C TYR A 336 18.41 17.86 0.52
N THR A 337 18.30 18.15 1.82
CA THR A 337 18.87 19.40 2.40
C THR A 337 20.38 19.43 2.49
N HIS A 338 21.06 18.30 2.26
CA HIS A 338 22.51 18.21 2.20
C HIS A 338 23.08 18.56 0.80
N LEU A 339 22.22 18.73 -0.20
CA LEU A 339 22.65 19.04 -1.56
C LEU A 339 23.26 20.45 -1.62
N ARG A 340 24.37 20.55 -2.29
CA ARG A 340 25.04 21.85 -2.53
C ARG A 340 24.31 22.61 -3.65
N GLN A 341 24.36 23.93 -3.59
CA GLN A 341 23.87 24.80 -4.66
C GLN A 341 24.87 24.80 -5.80
N THR A 342 24.66 23.95 -6.77
CA THR A 342 25.55 23.76 -7.95
C THR A 342 25.00 24.42 -9.20
N GLY A 343 23.82 25.06 -9.12
CA GLY A 343 23.14 25.65 -10.26
C GLY A 343 22.13 24.69 -10.91
N ASP A 344 21.61 25.10 -12.06
CA ASP A 344 20.56 24.31 -12.74
C ASP A 344 21.20 23.29 -13.68
N LYS A 345 21.07 22.02 -13.37
CA LYS A 345 21.46 20.87 -14.19
C LYS A 345 20.91 20.94 -15.64
N TYR A 346 19.78 21.59 -15.84
CA TYR A 346 19.09 21.70 -17.12
C TYR A 346 19.29 23.05 -17.80
N ALA A 347 20.21 23.90 -17.29
CA ALA A 347 20.55 25.15 -17.94
C ALA A 347 21.09 24.89 -19.36
N GLY A 348 20.44 25.47 -20.36
CA GLY A 348 20.84 25.26 -21.78
C GLY A 348 20.53 23.88 -22.36
N TRP A 349 19.71 23.06 -21.66
CA TRP A 349 19.37 21.70 -22.14
C TRP A 349 18.62 21.76 -23.48
N LYS A 350 19.16 21.09 -24.49
CA LYS A 350 18.66 21.11 -25.87
C LYS A 350 17.20 20.73 -26.06
N TRP A 351 16.62 20.00 -25.09
CA TRP A 351 15.24 19.52 -25.17
C TRP A 351 14.22 20.54 -24.68
N LEU A 352 14.60 21.57 -23.89
CA LEU A 352 13.64 22.55 -23.37
C LEU A 352 12.77 23.18 -24.46
N PRO A 353 13.33 23.68 -25.60
CA PRO A 353 12.53 24.25 -26.67
C PRO A 353 11.58 23.22 -27.33
N ILE A 354 11.97 21.94 -27.36
CA ILE A 354 11.19 20.86 -27.95
C ILE A 354 10.01 20.49 -27.03
N LEU A 355 10.27 20.40 -25.73
CA LEU A 355 9.27 20.05 -24.72
C LEU A 355 8.16 21.11 -24.60
N THR A 356 8.51 22.38 -24.79
CA THR A 356 7.60 23.53 -24.65
C THR A 356 6.91 23.91 -25.98
N ARG A 357 7.30 23.29 -27.10
CA ARG A 357 6.68 23.55 -28.40
C ARG A 357 5.25 23.02 -28.46
N SER A 358 4.31 23.87 -28.92
CA SER A 358 2.91 23.45 -29.11
C SER A 358 2.82 22.27 -30.09
N THR A 359 2.02 21.27 -29.72
CA THR A 359 1.67 20.14 -30.59
C THR A 359 0.38 20.35 -31.35
N ALA A 360 -0.19 21.56 -31.29
CA ALA A 360 -1.35 21.91 -32.11
C ALA A 360 -0.98 21.79 -33.57
N ARG A 361 -1.44 20.74 -34.25
CA ARG A 361 -1.55 20.75 -35.71
C ARG A 361 -2.56 21.84 -36.06
N SER A 362 -2.20 22.80 -36.87
CA SER A 362 -3.16 23.67 -37.57
C SER A 362 -4.28 22.81 -38.14
N PRO A 363 -5.57 23.14 -37.94
CA PRO A 363 -6.62 22.44 -38.63
C PRO A 363 -6.39 22.61 -40.14
N THR A 364 -6.02 21.55 -40.83
CA THR A 364 -6.14 21.49 -42.29
C THR A 364 -7.63 21.60 -42.58
N ILE A 365 -8.09 22.78 -42.91
CA ILE A 365 -9.43 22.97 -43.49
C ILE A 365 -9.44 22.23 -44.80
N LEU A 366 -9.95 21.02 -44.81
CA LEU A 366 -10.37 20.31 -46.02
C LEU A 366 -11.65 21.02 -46.46
N THR A 367 -11.51 22.10 -47.28
CA THR A 367 -12.57 22.58 -48.13
C THR A 367 -12.88 21.46 -49.10
N ARG A 368 -13.98 20.73 -48.83
CA ARG A 368 -14.64 19.90 -49.84
C ARG A 368 -15.31 20.89 -50.81
N THR A 369 -14.78 21.01 -51.99
CA THR A 369 -15.51 21.40 -53.20
C THR A 369 -16.36 20.25 -53.66
#